data_a2bd2d5d2898653ec9656bb4f307c581
#
_entry.id   a2bd2d5d2898653ec9656bb4f307c581
#
_cell.length_a   1.000
_cell.length_b   1.000
_cell.length_c   1.000
_cell.angle_alpha   90.00
_cell.angle_beta   90.00
_cell.angle_gamma   90.00
#
_symmetry.space_group_name_H-M   'P 1'
#
loop_
_entity.id
_entity.type
_entity.pdbx_description
1 polymer ?
#
loop_
_entity_poly.entity_id
_entity_poly.type
_entity_poly.pdbx_seq_one_letter_code
_entity_poly.pdbx_strand_id
1 'polypeptide(L)'
;MSKVDELRLKFPGVNMSTFTKLVDSDTTPTKKYLEYMLKVWVSRGKNSDFMCTSPQLIKEVKRFDELLAYHTNKDIYSSDFSNYQSLVHMNELAEIAKEEKSFDRQEHVNVLYEDNEVIMVSPKTHRGSLRYGAGTTWCTASKSNPNTFNNYIRNGCLVYLIDKTESKIKNFQKIAFYNNSGHSLSGGISVYSQNDNEIDESRLVEKGWKPEKLAELMLRFRAYHVDREAVKRAKNKVESLIDAMKNIDLNELHSNLKFIKR
;
A
#
# COMPACT_ATOMS: atom_id res chain seq x y z
N MET A 1 24.87 -34.02 21.60
CA MET A 1 25.58 -33.13 20.65
C MET A 1 24.63 -32.01 20.32
N SER A 2 25.04 -30.78 20.36
CA SER A 2 24.13 -29.67 19.95
C SER A 2 24.01 -29.60 18.43
N LYS A 3 22.93 -28.98 17.93
CA LYS A 3 22.75 -28.73 16.49
C LYS A 3 23.94 -27.95 15.90
N VAL A 4 24.52 -27.05 16.67
CA VAL A 4 25.69 -26.26 16.27
C VAL A 4 26.91 -27.19 16.06
N ASP A 5 27.13 -28.15 16.97
CA ASP A 5 28.22 -29.11 16.81
C ASP A 5 28.06 -30.03 15.60
N GLU A 6 26.81 -30.50 15.37
CA GLU A 6 26.49 -31.29 14.16
C GLU A 6 26.77 -30.52 12.87
N LEU A 7 26.31 -29.27 12.80
CA LEU A 7 26.55 -28.43 11.63
C LEU A 7 28.03 -28.09 11.47
N ARG A 8 28.79 -27.95 12.58
CA ARG A 8 30.22 -27.76 12.48
C ARG A 8 30.92 -28.94 11.82
N LEU A 9 30.53 -30.17 12.16
CA LEU A 9 31.04 -31.38 11.54
C LEU A 9 30.62 -31.52 10.06
N LYS A 10 29.36 -31.09 9.74
CA LYS A 10 28.83 -31.16 8.37
C LYS A 10 29.49 -30.17 7.42
N PHE A 11 30.00 -29.05 7.92
CA PHE A 11 30.60 -27.97 7.13
C PHE A 11 32.07 -27.70 7.54
N PRO A 12 32.98 -28.70 7.43
CA PRO A 12 34.35 -28.57 7.94
C PRO A 12 35.19 -27.53 7.19
N GLY A 13 34.80 -27.19 5.95
CA GLY A 13 35.49 -26.19 5.12
C GLY A 13 35.21 -24.74 5.50
N VAL A 14 34.25 -24.48 6.40
CA VAL A 14 33.96 -23.14 6.92
C VAL A 14 34.95 -22.83 8.03
N ASN A 15 35.73 -21.75 7.90
CA ASN A 15 36.66 -21.37 8.98
C ASN A 15 35.92 -20.96 10.26
N MET A 16 36.60 -21.08 11.40
CA MET A 16 35.97 -20.91 12.73
C MET A 16 35.40 -19.51 12.91
N SER A 17 36.11 -18.48 12.48
CA SER A 17 35.62 -17.08 12.58
C SER A 17 34.31 -16.87 11.84
N THR A 18 34.22 -17.34 10.59
CA THR A 18 32.99 -17.27 9.80
C THR A 18 31.88 -18.10 10.40
N PHE A 19 32.17 -19.32 10.87
CA PHE A 19 31.20 -20.19 11.50
C PHE A 19 30.58 -19.52 12.74
N THR A 20 31.43 -18.96 13.64
CA THR A 20 30.94 -18.22 14.81
C THR A 20 30.06 -17.04 14.44
N LYS A 21 30.47 -16.23 13.46
CA LYS A 21 29.66 -15.11 12.96
C LYS A 21 28.28 -15.55 12.45
N LEU A 22 28.20 -16.69 11.74
CA LEU A 22 26.94 -17.23 11.26
C LEU A 22 26.07 -17.74 12.41
N VAL A 23 26.66 -18.39 13.43
CA VAL A 23 25.95 -18.79 14.67
C VAL A 23 25.36 -17.57 15.38
N ASP A 24 26.13 -16.50 15.53
CA ASP A 24 25.68 -15.28 16.19
C ASP A 24 24.60 -14.54 15.38
N SER A 25 24.66 -14.67 14.04
CA SER A 25 23.69 -14.06 13.14
C SER A 25 22.32 -14.71 13.17
N ASP A 26 22.24 -16.01 13.48
CA ASP A 26 20.96 -16.68 13.70
C ASP A 26 20.49 -16.43 15.14
N THR A 27 19.58 -15.47 15.27
CA THR A 27 19.02 -15.08 16.58
C THR A 27 17.98 -16.05 17.13
N THR A 28 17.59 -17.08 16.35
CA THR A 28 16.61 -18.07 16.82
C THR A 28 17.22 -18.99 17.91
N PRO A 29 16.46 -19.34 18.97
CA PRO A 29 16.97 -20.17 20.07
C PRO A 29 17.53 -21.52 19.60
N THR A 30 16.92 -22.11 18.57
CA THR A 30 17.26 -23.42 18.02
C THR A 30 18.27 -23.38 16.89
N LYS A 31 18.79 -22.19 16.54
CA LYS A 31 19.64 -21.98 15.37
C LYS A 31 19.01 -22.58 14.10
N LYS A 32 17.73 -22.22 13.89
CA LYS A 32 16.87 -22.79 12.85
C LYS A 32 17.42 -22.55 11.44
N TYR A 33 18.00 -21.40 11.20
CA TYR A 33 18.48 -20.95 9.89
C TYR A 33 19.99 -21.12 9.66
N LEU A 34 20.73 -21.58 10.68
CA LEU A 34 22.19 -21.73 10.61
C LEU A 34 22.62 -22.64 9.46
N GLU A 35 21.94 -23.77 9.25
CA GLU A 35 22.27 -24.69 8.14
C GLU A 35 22.09 -24.02 6.78
N TYR A 36 21.02 -23.25 6.62
CA TYR A 36 20.78 -22.47 5.43
C TYR A 36 21.91 -21.46 5.16
N MET A 37 22.29 -20.68 6.17
CA MET A 37 23.34 -19.70 6.06
C MET A 37 24.70 -20.34 5.69
N LEU A 38 24.99 -21.51 6.27
CA LEU A 38 26.18 -22.30 5.93
C LEU A 38 26.17 -22.78 4.47
N LYS A 39 25.01 -23.29 3.99
CA LYS A 39 24.84 -23.69 2.58
C LYS A 39 25.04 -22.52 1.63
N VAL A 40 24.45 -21.36 1.91
CA VAL A 40 24.62 -20.14 1.11
C VAL A 40 26.09 -19.73 1.06
N TRP A 41 26.77 -19.77 2.20
CA TRP A 41 28.19 -19.41 2.28
C TRP A 41 29.05 -20.36 1.43
N VAL A 42 28.83 -21.66 1.52
CA VAL A 42 29.59 -22.67 0.77
C VAL A 42 29.31 -22.57 -0.75
N SER A 43 28.05 -22.36 -1.14
CA SER A 43 27.64 -22.32 -2.56
C SER A 43 28.18 -21.11 -3.32
N ARG A 44 28.42 -20.01 -2.63
CA ARG A 44 28.88 -18.75 -3.24
C ARG A 44 30.40 -18.56 -3.26
N GLY A 45 31.14 -19.51 -2.66
CA GLY A 45 32.59 -19.48 -2.60
C GLY A 45 33.17 -18.48 -1.57
N LYS A 46 34.49 -18.53 -1.39
CA LYS A 46 35.20 -17.76 -0.34
C LYS A 46 35.09 -16.23 -0.48
N ASN A 47 34.69 -15.72 -1.64
CA ASN A 47 34.47 -14.28 -1.89
C ASN A 47 33.09 -13.78 -1.45
N SER A 48 32.25 -14.62 -0.84
CA SER A 48 30.90 -14.28 -0.40
C SER A 48 30.80 -13.88 1.07
N ASP A 49 31.91 -13.59 1.75
CA ASP A 49 31.94 -13.13 3.15
C ASP A 49 30.97 -11.97 3.42
N PHE A 50 30.79 -11.11 2.43
CA PHE A 50 29.89 -9.97 2.51
C PHE A 50 28.40 -10.36 2.67
N MET A 51 27.96 -11.42 2.01
CA MET A 51 26.52 -11.77 1.98
C MET A 51 26.08 -12.61 3.18
N CYS A 52 26.94 -13.51 3.66
CA CYS A 52 26.57 -14.46 4.72
C CYS A 52 26.77 -13.92 6.14
N THR A 53 27.55 -12.86 6.28
CA THR A 53 27.82 -12.20 7.57
C THR A 53 27.37 -10.74 7.60
N SER A 54 26.68 -10.28 6.54
CA SER A 54 26.27 -8.89 6.43
C SER A 54 25.09 -8.58 7.35
N PRO A 55 24.98 -7.35 7.86
CA PRO A 55 23.81 -6.90 8.60
C PRO A 55 22.50 -7.09 7.83
N GLN A 56 22.55 -7.06 6.50
CA GLN A 56 21.38 -7.30 5.66
C GLN A 56 20.91 -8.75 5.72
N LEU A 57 21.80 -9.75 5.68
CA LEU A 57 21.38 -11.15 5.82
C LEU A 57 20.74 -11.40 7.20
N ILE A 58 21.33 -10.88 8.27
CA ILE A 58 20.78 -10.98 9.62
C ILE A 58 19.37 -10.38 9.67
N LYS A 59 19.20 -9.20 9.09
CA LYS A 59 17.91 -8.52 8.99
C LYS A 59 16.88 -9.36 8.26
N GLU A 60 17.23 -9.93 7.09
CA GLU A 60 16.30 -10.72 6.29
C GLU A 60 15.96 -12.06 6.95
N VAL A 61 16.88 -12.71 7.63
CA VAL A 61 16.61 -13.93 8.42
C VAL A 61 15.64 -13.62 9.56
N LYS A 62 15.87 -12.54 10.28
CA LYS A 62 14.95 -12.09 11.35
C LYS A 62 13.57 -11.76 10.81
N ARG A 63 13.50 -11.01 9.71
CA ARG A 63 12.26 -10.67 9.01
C ARG A 63 11.49 -11.92 8.55
N PHE A 64 12.21 -12.93 8.04
CA PHE A 64 11.61 -14.20 7.66
C PHE A 64 10.93 -14.90 8.86
N ASP A 65 11.58 -14.90 10.01
CA ASP A 65 11.01 -15.51 11.22
C ASP A 65 9.77 -14.76 11.73
N GLU A 66 9.81 -13.43 11.70
CA GLU A 66 8.67 -12.56 12.05
C GLU A 66 7.46 -12.73 11.10
N LEU A 67 7.72 -13.05 9.84
CA LEU A 67 6.69 -13.22 8.80
C LEU A 67 6.25 -14.68 8.61
N LEU A 68 6.77 -15.61 9.39
CA LEU A 68 6.56 -17.05 9.19
C LEU A 68 5.07 -17.45 9.10
N ALA A 69 4.20 -16.78 9.87
CA ALA A 69 2.75 -17.02 9.86
C ALA A 69 2.04 -16.57 8.56
N TYR A 70 2.71 -15.79 7.74
CA TYR A 70 2.17 -15.23 6.48
C TYR A 70 2.77 -15.88 5.24
N HIS A 71 3.74 -16.79 5.40
CA HIS A 71 4.22 -17.61 4.30
C HIS A 71 3.17 -18.65 3.94
N THR A 72 2.46 -18.42 2.84
CA THR A 72 1.29 -19.23 2.43
C THR A 72 1.65 -20.44 1.60
N ASN A 73 2.83 -20.47 1.00
CA ASN A 73 3.24 -21.55 0.10
C ASN A 73 4.20 -22.52 0.80
N LYS A 74 3.71 -23.70 1.14
CA LYS A 74 4.53 -24.77 1.76
C LYS A 74 5.71 -25.21 0.88
N ASP A 75 5.56 -25.10 -0.45
CA ASP A 75 6.62 -25.42 -1.40
C ASP A 75 7.78 -24.42 -1.34
N ILE A 76 7.54 -23.20 -0.85
CA ILE A 76 8.59 -22.21 -0.58
C ILE A 76 9.49 -22.69 0.58
N TYR A 77 8.97 -23.46 1.54
CA TYR A 77 9.78 -24.03 2.63
C TYR A 77 10.62 -25.23 2.19
N SER A 78 10.23 -25.92 1.11
CA SER A 78 10.98 -27.02 0.50
C SER A 78 11.92 -26.52 -0.60
N SER A 79 11.64 -25.35 -1.17
CA SER A 79 12.54 -24.74 -2.12
C SER A 79 13.81 -24.29 -1.42
N ASP A 80 14.89 -24.67 -2.02
CA ASP A 80 16.24 -24.43 -1.54
C ASP A 80 16.43 -22.92 -1.29
N PHE A 81 16.49 -22.50 -0.03
CA PHE A 81 16.90 -21.15 0.38
C PHE A 81 18.36 -20.84 -0.03
N SER A 82 18.86 -21.54 -1.04
CA SER A 82 20.25 -21.48 -1.47
C SER A 82 20.70 -20.10 -1.93
N ASN A 83 19.76 -19.12 -1.96
CA ASN A 83 20.07 -17.83 -2.53
C ASN A 83 19.39 -16.70 -1.72
N TYR A 84 20.20 -15.71 -1.33
CA TYR A 84 19.76 -14.50 -0.61
C TYR A 84 18.61 -13.77 -1.31
N GLN A 85 18.63 -13.73 -2.64
CA GLN A 85 17.55 -13.11 -3.43
C GLN A 85 16.21 -13.83 -3.25
N SER A 86 16.23 -15.16 -3.13
CA SER A 86 15.03 -15.94 -2.86
C SER A 86 14.46 -15.63 -1.47
N LEU A 87 15.32 -15.45 -0.46
CA LEU A 87 14.90 -15.07 0.89
C LEU A 87 14.23 -13.69 0.90
N VAL A 88 14.82 -12.70 0.23
CA VAL A 88 14.26 -11.35 0.10
C VAL A 88 12.90 -11.40 -0.58
N HIS A 89 12.80 -12.09 -1.71
CA HIS A 89 11.55 -12.23 -2.46
C HIS A 89 10.44 -12.91 -1.63
N MET A 90 10.78 -13.95 -0.87
CA MET A 90 9.83 -14.62 0.01
C MET A 90 9.32 -13.73 1.13
N ASN A 91 10.21 -12.92 1.73
CA ASN A 91 9.84 -11.95 2.74
C ASN A 91 8.91 -10.87 2.17
N GLU A 92 9.16 -10.42 0.94
CA GLU A 92 8.29 -9.48 0.24
C GLU A 92 6.89 -10.05 0.02
N LEU A 93 6.80 -11.29 -0.46
CA LEU A 93 5.51 -11.98 -0.64
C LEU A 93 4.76 -12.18 0.69
N ALA A 94 5.47 -12.55 1.76
CA ALA A 94 4.87 -12.71 3.07
C ALA A 94 4.40 -11.37 3.67
N GLU A 95 5.11 -10.27 3.44
CA GLU A 95 4.63 -8.93 3.82
C GLU A 95 3.36 -8.54 3.06
N ILE A 96 3.31 -8.81 1.76
CA ILE A 96 2.09 -8.58 0.97
C ILE A 96 0.94 -9.38 1.57
N ALA A 97 1.13 -10.68 1.86
CA ALA A 97 0.11 -11.53 2.48
C ALA A 97 -0.33 -11.03 3.87
N LYS A 98 0.62 -10.52 4.68
CA LYS A 98 0.33 -9.89 5.97
C LYS A 98 -0.50 -8.62 5.82
N GLU A 99 -0.11 -7.77 4.88
CA GLU A 99 -0.85 -6.54 4.56
C GLU A 99 -2.25 -6.88 4.06
N GLU A 100 -2.39 -7.91 3.22
CA GLU A 100 -3.67 -8.39 2.72
C GLU A 100 -4.59 -8.87 3.83
N LYS A 101 -4.09 -9.71 4.73
CA LYS A 101 -4.85 -10.24 5.86
C LYS A 101 -5.29 -9.17 6.84
N SER A 102 -4.49 -8.10 7.00
CA SER A 102 -4.77 -6.98 7.90
C SER A 102 -5.46 -5.79 7.22
N PHE A 103 -5.77 -5.90 5.91
CA PHE A 103 -6.38 -4.82 5.18
C PHE A 103 -7.89 -4.80 5.35
N ASP A 104 -8.40 -3.88 6.16
CA ASP A 104 -9.82 -3.60 6.20
C ASP A 104 -10.21 -2.68 5.03
N ARG A 105 -10.91 -3.28 4.07
CA ARG A 105 -11.37 -2.57 2.87
C ARG A 105 -12.27 -1.38 3.23
N GLN A 106 -13.17 -1.54 4.20
CA GLN A 106 -14.11 -0.49 4.58
C GLN A 106 -13.42 0.69 5.25
N GLU A 107 -12.35 0.43 6.01
CA GLU A 107 -11.54 1.48 6.62
C GLU A 107 -10.76 2.30 5.58
N HIS A 108 -10.23 1.63 4.56
CA HIS A 108 -9.22 2.21 3.68
C HIS A 108 -9.74 2.74 2.34
N VAL A 109 -10.90 2.29 1.87
CA VAL A 109 -11.50 2.74 0.60
C VAL A 109 -13.01 2.86 0.65
N ASN A 110 -13.57 3.72 -0.20
CA ASN A 110 -14.96 3.67 -0.61
C ASN A 110 -15.05 2.89 -1.93
N VAL A 111 -15.83 1.80 -1.95
CA VAL A 111 -16.12 1.08 -3.18
C VAL A 111 -17.32 1.75 -3.84
N LEU A 112 -17.10 2.32 -5.01
CA LEU A 112 -18.14 3.04 -5.76
C LEU A 112 -18.88 2.13 -6.73
N TYR A 113 -18.18 1.12 -7.22
CA TYR A 113 -18.70 0.08 -8.08
C TYR A 113 -17.82 -1.17 -8.03
N GLU A 114 -18.42 -2.33 -8.15
CA GLU A 114 -17.71 -3.59 -8.35
C GLU A 114 -18.61 -4.62 -9.03
N ASP A 115 -18.07 -5.26 -10.06
CA ASP A 115 -18.61 -6.45 -10.68
C ASP A 115 -17.49 -7.49 -10.95
N ASN A 116 -17.76 -8.48 -11.80
CA ASN A 116 -16.76 -9.51 -12.12
C ASN A 116 -15.60 -8.98 -12.99
N GLU A 117 -15.82 -7.92 -13.76
CA GLU A 117 -14.86 -7.38 -14.72
C GLU A 117 -14.06 -6.21 -14.14
N VAL A 118 -14.68 -5.34 -13.35
CA VAL A 118 -14.08 -4.09 -12.90
C VAL A 118 -14.38 -3.79 -11.44
N ILE A 119 -13.46 -3.04 -10.81
CA ILE A 119 -13.69 -2.41 -9.53
C ILE A 119 -13.35 -0.91 -9.63
N MET A 120 -14.20 -0.07 -9.04
CA MET A 120 -14.01 1.37 -8.92
C MET A 120 -13.97 1.76 -7.44
N VAL A 121 -12.87 2.35 -7.00
CA VAL A 121 -12.63 2.70 -5.59
C VAL A 121 -12.13 4.12 -5.42
N SER A 122 -12.57 4.79 -4.37
CA SER A 122 -11.94 6.03 -3.90
C SER A 122 -11.14 5.72 -2.63
N PRO A 123 -9.80 5.86 -2.66
CA PRO A 123 -8.99 5.62 -1.46
C PRO A 123 -9.27 6.69 -0.40
N LYS A 124 -9.54 6.25 0.83
CA LYS A 124 -9.70 7.10 2.02
C LYS A 124 -8.37 7.37 2.71
N THR A 125 -7.45 6.43 2.60
CA THR A 125 -6.13 6.47 3.25
C THR A 125 -5.03 6.20 2.24
N HIS A 126 -3.81 6.62 2.57
CA HIS A 126 -2.64 6.29 1.77
C HIS A 126 -2.44 4.77 1.62
N ARG A 127 -2.76 3.98 2.66
CA ARG A 127 -2.72 2.51 2.58
C ARG A 127 -3.69 1.96 1.53
N GLY A 128 -4.90 2.52 1.44
CA GLY A 128 -5.86 2.19 0.37
C GLY A 128 -5.32 2.56 -1.02
N SER A 129 -4.69 3.73 -1.13
CA SER A 129 -4.04 4.17 -2.37
C SER A 129 -2.90 3.25 -2.79
N LEU A 130 -2.02 2.85 -1.87
CA LEU A 130 -0.93 1.91 -2.13
C LEU A 130 -1.44 0.56 -2.63
N ARG A 131 -2.50 0.03 -2.00
CA ARG A 131 -3.07 -1.26 -2.36
C ARG A 131 -3.64 -1.27 -3.78
N TYR A 132 -4.53 -0.32 -4.07
CA TYR A 132 -5.23 -0.29 -5.35
C TYR A 132 -4.40 0.34 -6.48
N GLY A 133 -3.45 1.20 -6.15
CA GLY A 133 -2.46 1.75 -7.07
C GLY A 133 -1.19 0.91 -7.23
N ALA A 134 -1.10 -0.27 -6.61
CA ALA A 134 0.05 -1.16 -6.74
C ALA A 134 0.35 -1.48 -8.21
N GLY A 135 1.62 -1.43 -8.62
CA GLY A 135 2.05 -1.67 -10.00
C GLY A 135 1.81 -0.50 -10.95
N THR A 136 1.47 0.70 -10.44
CA THR A 136 1.40 1.94 -11.21
C THR A 136 2.57 2.86 -10.86
N THR A 137 2.79 3.89 -11.67
CA THR A 137 3.74 4.96 -11.38
C THR A 137 3.09 6.18 -10.71
N TRP A 138 1.82 6.07 -10.28
CA TRP A 138 1.09 7.18 -9.67
C TRP A 138 1.77 7.69 -8.41
N CYS A 139 2.00 8.99 -8.36
CA CYS A 139 2.61 9.65 -7.21
C CYS A 139 1.76 9.48 -5.93
N THR A 140 0.43 9.32 -6.07
CA THR A 140 -0.51 9.04 -4.97
C THR A 140 -0.38 7.64 -4.39
N ALA A 141 0.22 6.70 -5.13
CA ALA A 141 0.49 5.32 -4.72
C ALA A 141 1.98 5.06 -4.44
N SER A 142 2.77 6.11 -4.20
CA SER A 142 4.20 6.00 -3.85
C SER A 142 4.39 5.76 -2.35
N LYS A 143 5.12 4.71 -1.99
CA LYS A 143 5.48 4.40 -0.59
C LYS A 143 6.31 5.52 0.07
N SER A 144 7.12 6.22 -0.71
CA SER A 144 8.06 7.23 -0.21
C SER A 144 7.42 8.59 0.10
N ASN A 145 6.20 8.84 -0.40
CA ASN A 145 5.60 10.17 -0.28
C ASN A 145 4.10 10.16 0.06
N PRO A 146 3.73 9.85 1.32
CA PRO A 146 2.33 9.87 1.75
C PRO A 146 1.69 11.26 1.69
N ASN A 147 2.49 12.34 1.75
CA ASN A 147 1.98 13.70 1.70
C ASN A 147 1.36 14.03 0.35
N THR A 148 1.87 13.47 -0.74
CA THR A 148 1.28 13.66 -2.08
C THR A 148 -0.15 13.13 -2.10
N PHE A 149 -0.39 11.91 -1.63
CA PHE A 149 -1.74 11.36 -1.51
C PHE A 149 -2.67 12.27 -0.69
N ASN A 150 -2.21 12.71 0.50
CA ASN A 150 -2.99 13.56 1.38
C ASN A 150 -3.37 14.91 0.71
N ASN A 151 -2.47 15.47 -0.09
CA ASN A 151 -2.75 16.69 -0.85
C ASN A 151 -3.83 16.47 -1.92
N TYR A 152 -3.76 15.35 -2.66
CA TYR A 152 -4.77 15.02 -3.67
C TYR A 152 -6.17 14.87 -3.06
N ILE A 153 -6.32 14.09 -1.98
CA ILE A 153 -7.63 13.89 -1.35
C ILE A 153 -8.15 15.13 -0.62
N ARG A 154 -7.26 16.02 -0.16
CA ARG A 154 -7.66 17.31 0.44
C ARG A 154 -8.22 18.27 -0.61
N ASN A 155 -7.60 18.33 -1.76
CA ASN A 155 -7.87 19.32 -2.80
C ASN A 155 -8.85 18.83 -3.87
N GLY A 156 -9.12 17.53 -3.94
CA GLY A 156 -9.98 16.98 -4.98
C GLY A 156 -10.54 15.61 -4.68
N CYS A 157 -11.16 15.03 -5.68
CA CYS A 157 -11.73 13.70 -5.68
C CYS A 157 -10.85 12.77 -6.50
N LEU A 158 -10.25 11.75 -5.86
CA LEU A 158 -9.42 10.73 -6.49
C LEU A 158 -10.15 9.39 -6.50
N VAL A 159 -10.21 8.76 -7.66
CA VAL A 159 -10.85 7.45 -7.85
C VAL A 159 -10.00 6.58 -8.76
N TYR A 160 -9.85 5.32 -8.41
CA TYR A 160 -9.18 4.32 -9.22
C TYR A 160 -10.20 3.37 -9.85
N LEU A 161 -10.03 3.12 -11.12
CA LEU A 161 -10.76 2.11 -11.88
C LEU A 161 -9.78 1.01 -12.29
N ILE A 162 -10.10 -0.24 -11.97
CA ILE A 162 -9.22 -1.38 -12.13
C ILE A 162 -9.95 -2.48 -12.89
N ASP A 163 -9.39 -2.92 -13.99
CA ASP A 163 -9.81 -4.13 -14.69
C ASP A 163 -9.33 -5.37 -13.94
N LYS A 164 -10.26 -6.22 -13.53
CA LYS A 164 -10.01 -7.47 -12.81
C LYS A 164 -9.71 -8.64 -13.73
N THR A 165 -9.98 -8.51 -15.02
CA THR A 165 -9.91 -9.61 -16.00
C THR A 165 -8.58 -9.67 -16.74
N GLU A 166 -7.71 -8.69 -16.52
CA GLU A 166 -6.44 -8.53 -17.26
C GLU A 166 -6.64 -8.49 -18.80
N SER A 167 -7.88 -8.25 -19.26
CA SER A 167 -8.25 -8.25 -20.67
C SER A 167 -7.79 -6.99 -21.42
N LYS A 168 -7.37 -5.97 -20.69
CA LYS A 168 -6.93 -4.71 -21.23
C LYS A 168 -5.48 -4.73 -21.67
N ILE A 169 -5.16 -3.88 -22.63
CA ILE A 169 -3.78 -3.69 -23.06
C ILE A 169 -2.94 -3.27 -21.85
N LYS A 170 -1.76 -3.86 -21.71
CA LYS A 170 -0.79 -3.53 -20.67
C LYS A 170 -0.66 -2.01 -20.49
N ASN A 171 -0.64 -1.54 -19.26
CA ASN A 171 -0.64 -0.14 -18.82
C ASN A 171 -1.99 0.59 -18.87
N PHE A 172 -3.09 -0.08 -19.26
CA PHE A 172 -4.44 0.44 -19.22
C PHE A 172 -5.41 -0.39 -18.37
N GLN A 173 -4.88 -1.35 -17.62
CA GLN A 173 -5.64 -2.15 -16.64
C GLN A 173 -6.07 -1.32 -15.44
N LYS A 174 -5.31 -0.27 -15.10
CA LYS A 174 -5.61 0.66 -14.01
C LYS A 174 -5.63 2.08 -14.53
N ILE A 175 -6.67 2.82 -14.14
CA ILE A 175 -6.90 4.20 -14.52
C ILE A 175 -7.20 5.00 -13.27
N ALA A 176 -6.66 6.21 -13.16
CA ALA A 176 -7.01 7.15 -12.11
C ALA A 176 -7.86 8.29 -12.69
N PHE A 177 -8.98 8.58 -12.04
CA PHE A 177 -9.78 9.78 -12.27
C PHE A 177 -9.47 10.77 -11.14
N TYR A 178 -9.24 12.01 -11.52
CA TYR A 178 -9.04 13.09 -10.57
C TYR A 178 -9.82 14.33 -10.96
N ASN A 179 -10.54 14.91 -10.01
CA ASN A 179 -11.16 16.22 -10.16
C ASN A 179 -10.70 17.12 -9.03
N ASN A 180 -10.07 18.23 -9.36
CA ASN A 180 -9.64 19.23 -8.39
C ASN A 180 -10.82 20.15 -8.04
N SER A 181 -11.32 20.07 -6.82
CA SER A 181 -12.45 20.88 -6.31
C SER A 181 -12.17 22.39 -6.22
N GLY A 182 -10.91 22.81 -6.36
CA GLY A 182 -10.52 24.25 -6.41
C GLY A 182 -10.84 24.94 -7.73
N HIS A 183 -11.12 24.22 -8.78
CA HIS A 183 -11.57 24.73 -10.06
C HIS A 183 -13.06 24.39 -10.22
N SER A 184 -13.85 25.35 -10.63
CA SER A 184 -15.32 25.33 -10.79
C SER A 184 -15.89 23.95 -11.17
N LEU A 185 -17.20 23.73 -10.96
CA LEU A 185 -17.95 22.52 -11.39
C LEU A 185 -17.79 22.17 -12.88
N SER A 186 -17.22 23.10 -13.68
CA SER A 186 -16.75 22.93 -15.06
C SER A 186 -15.28 22.50 -15.16
N GLY A 187 -14.56 22.38 -14.04
CA GLY A 187 -13.20 21.84 -14.00
C GLY A 187 -13.18 20.41 -14.52
N GLY A 188 -12.43 20.16 -15.60
CA GLY A 188 -12.39 18.88 -16.28
C GLY A 188 -11.92 17.76 -15.33
N ILE A 189 -12.45 16.58 -15.58
CA ILE A 189 -11.93 15.35 -14.96
C ILE A 189 -10.65 15.01 -15.70
N SER A 190 -9.51 15.01 -14.98
CA SER A 190 -8.27 14.47 -15.51
C SER A 190 -8.28 12.95 -15.38
N VAL A 191 -7.89 12.26 -16.43
CA VAL A 191 -7.81 10.80 -16.48
C VAL A 191 -6.36 10.40 -16.71
N TYR A 192 -5.84 9.52 -15.87
CA TYR A 192 -4.45 9.08 -15.91
C TYR A 192 -4.35 7.59 -16.17
N SER A 193 -3.48 7.21 -17.09
CA SER A 193 -3.10 5.81 -17.32
C SER A 193 -2.28 5.26 -16.14
N GLN A 194 -2.04 3.96 -16.15
CA GLN A 194 -1.20 3.27 -15.17
C GLN A 194 0.23 3.85 -15.08
N ASN A 195 0.73 4.48 -16.15
CA ASN A 195 2.05 5.10 -16.23
C ASN A 195 2.04 6.61 -15.92
N ASP A 196 1.01 7.10 -15.23
CA ASP A 196 0.84 8.51 -14.83
C ASP A 196 0.78 9.51 -16.02
N ASN A 197 0.41 9.04 -17.20
CA ASN A 197 0.17 9.90 -18.36
C ASN A 197 -1.29 10.31 -18.39
N GLU A 198 -1.55 11.62 -18.54
CA GLU A 198 -2.90 12.12 -18.80
C GLU A 198 -3.39 11.64 -20.18
N ILE A 199 -4.62 11.17 -20.22
CA ILE A 199 -5.24 10.57 -21.40
C ILE A 199 -6.68 11.06 -21.55
N ASP A 200 -7.18 11.09 -22.78
CA ASP A 200 -8.59 11.33 -23.06
C ASP A 200 -9.42 10.04 -23.07
N GLU A 201 -10.75 10.17 -23.02
CA GLU A 201 -11.68 9.03 -23.00
C GLU A 201 -11.60 8.21 -24.29
N SER A 202 -11.35 8.83 -25.45
CA SER A 202 -11.27 8.14 -26.75
C SER A 202 -10.14 7.13 -26.74
N ARG A 203 -9.02 7.48 -26.12
CA ARG A 203 -7.86 6.60 -25.99
C ARG A 203 -8.13 5.39 -25.09
N LEU A 204 -9.02 5.51 -24.09
CA LEU A 204 -9.44 4.37 -23.29
C LEU A 204 -10.22 3.35 -24.12
N VAL A 205 -11.11 3.82 -24.99
CA VAL A 205 -11.87 2.96 -25.89
C VAL A 205 -10.94 2.22 -26.86
N GLU A 206 -9.97 2.91 -27.45
CA GLU A 206 -8.93 2.29 -28.30
C GLU A 206 -8.12 1.21 -27.55
N LYS A 207 -8.01 1.33 -26.24
CA LYS A 207 -7.28 0.38 -25.38
C LYS A 207 -8.17 -0.71 -24.78
N GLY A 208 -9.38 -0.88 -25.29
CA GLY A 208 -10.25 -2.01 -24.99
C GLY A 208 -11.31 -1.75 -23.91
N TRP A 209 -11.47 -0.50 -23.44
CA TRP A 209 -12.58 -0.16 -22.56
C TRP A 209 -13.86 0.00 -23.36
N LYS A 210 -14.95 -0.62 -22.90
CA LYS A 210 -16.27 -0.50 -23.56
C LYS A 210 -16.84 0.89 -23.32
N PRO A 211 -17.26 1.64 -24.37
CA PRO A 211 -17.76 3.01 -24.21
C PRO A 211 -18.92 3.14 -23.22
N GLU A 212 -19.89 2.20 -23.29
CA GLU A 212 -21.06 2.19 -22.42
C GLU A 212 -20.68 2.00 -20.96
N LYS A 213 -19.70 1.12 -20.71
CA LYS A 213 -19.18 0.86 -19.36
C LYS A 213 -18.43 2.07 -18.83
N LEU A 214 -17.60 2.70 -19.63
CA LEU A 214 -16.91 3.95 -19.25
C LEU A 214 -17.93 5.05 -18.93
N ALA A 215 -18.95 5.25 -19.75
CA ALA A 215 -19.98 6.24 -19.50
C ALA A 215 -20.72 5.99 -18.17
N GLU A 216 -21.09 4.73 -17.86
CA GLU A 216 -21.67 4.36 -16.56
C GLU A 216 -20.74 4.73 -15.41
N LEU A 217 -19.46 4.34 -15.49
CA LEU A 217 -18.48 4.58 -14.44
C LEU A 217 -18.17 6.06 -14.25
N MET A 218 -18.14 6.83 -15.33
CA MET A 218 -17.97 8.29 -15.29
C MET A 218 -19.16 8.98 -14.61
N LEU A 219 -20.39 8.52 -14.85
CA LEU A 219 -21.57 9.02 -14.14
C LEU A 219 -21.48 8.75 -12.64
N ARG A 220 -21.04 7.56 -12.24
CA ARG A 220 -20.83 7.21 -10.83
C ARG A 220 -19.74 8.08 -10.19
N PHE A 221 -18.65 8.33 -10.90
CA PHE A 221 -17.61 9.24 -10.43
C PHE A 221 -18.15 10.65 -10.19
N ARG A 222 -18.92 11.19 -11.14
CA ARG A 222 -19.53 12.53 -11.03
C ARG A 222 -20.49 12.60 -9.85
N ALA A 223 -21.36 11.61 -9.67
CA ALA A 223 -22.28 11.54 -8.53
C ALA A 223 -21.52 11.53 -7.20
N TYR A 224 -20.51 10.66 -7.09
CA TYR A 224 -19.67 10.59 -5.89
C TYR A 224 -18.94 11.90 -5.60
N HIS A 225 -18.42 12.57 -6.62
CA HIS A 225 -17.76 13.88 -6.48
C HIS A 225 -18.72 14.93 -5.94
N VAL A 226 -19.94 15.02 -6.48
CA VAL A 226 -20.97 15.97 -6.03
C VAL A 226 -21.36 15.71 -4.56
N ASP A 227 -21.61 14.47 -4.18
CA ASP A 227 -21.95 14.10 -2.81
C ASP A 227 -20.83 14.44 -1.84
N ARG A 228 -19.58 14.15 -2.21
CA ARG A 228 -18.41 14.48 -1.41
C ARG A 228 -18.25 15.99 -1.20
N GLU A 229 -18.47 16.79 -2.22
CA GLU A 229 -18.39 18.26 -2.13
C GLU A 229 -19.56 18.84 -1.29
N ALA A 230 -20.73 18.22 -1.35
CA ALA A 230 -21.86 18.59 -0.49
C ALA A 230 -21.57 18.32 0.99
N VAL A 231 -21.02 17.15 1.31
CA VAL A 231 -20.59 16.78 2.67
C VAL A 231 -19.51 17.72 3.18
N LYS A 232 -18.51 18.03 2.35
CA LYS A 232 -17.43 18.97 2.71
C LYS A 232 -17.97 20.37 3.05
N ARG A 233 -18.88 20.89 2.22
CA ARG A 233 -19.52 22.19 2.47
C ARG A 233 -20.35 22.19 3.76
N ALA A 234 -21.14 21.13 4.01
CA ALA A 234 -21.90 20.98 5.24
C ALA A 234 -21.00 20.94 6.48
N LYS A 235 -19.89 20.19 6.42
CA LYS A 235 -18.89 20.13 7.49
C LYS A 235 -18.28 21.50 7.80
N ASN A 236 -17.81 22.21 6.77
CA ASN A 236 -17.24 23.56 6.94
C ASN A 236 -18.25 24.54 7.55
N LYS A 237 -19.54 24.44 7.15
CA LYS A 237 -20.60 25.26 7.73
C LYS A 237 -20.81 24.94 9.22
N VAL A 238 -20.82 23.67 9.60
CA VAL A 238 -20.93 23.25 11.00
C VAL A 238 -19.74 23.74 11.82
N GLU A 239 -18.52 23.60 11.33
CA GLU A 239 -17.30 24.08 11.98
C GLU A 239 -17.37 25.61 12.20
N SER A 240 -17.79 26.37 11.18
CA SER A 240 -17.99 27.82 11.29
C SER A 240 -19.04 28.19 12.32
N LEU A 241 -20.14 27.45 12.41
CA LEU A 241 -21.17 27.67 13.44
C LEU A 241 -20.64 27.37 14.85
N ILE A 242 -19.88 26.29 15.02
CA ILE A 242 -19.27 25.94 16.31
C ILE A 242 -18.32 27.05 16.76
N ASP A 243 -17.49 27.58 15.85
CA ASP A 243 -16.56 28.67 16.17
C ASP A 243 -17.30 29.97 16.49
N ALA A 244 -18.38 30.27 15.77
CA ALA A 244 -19.24 31.41 16.11
C ALA A 244 -19.88 31.24 17.51
N MET A 245 -20.35 30.05 17.86
CA MET A 245 -20.92 29.75 19.18
C MET A 245 -19.92 29.87 20.32
N LYS A 246 -18.65 29.47 20.10
CA LYS A 246 -17.57 29.64 21.11
C LYS A 246 -17.26 31.10 21.40
N ASN A 247 -17.47 31.98 20.44
CA ASN A 247 -17.20 33.41 20.54
C ASN A 247 -18.40 34.22 21.06
N ILE A 248 -19.54 33.57 21.40
CA ILE A 248 -20.68 34.24 22.04
C ILE A 248 -20.31 34.51 23.49
N ASP A 249 -20.24 35.79 23.85
CA ASP A 249 -20.11 36.21 25.26
C ASP A 249 -21.44 35.94 25.98
N LEU A 250 -21.46 34.87 26.77
CA LEU A 250 -22.63 34.47 27.57
C LEU A 250 -23.07 35.57 28.57
N ASN A 251 -22.16 36.47 28.98
CA ASN A 251 -22.46 37.60 29.88
C ASN A 251 -23.23 38.67 29.13
N GLU A 252 -22.90 38.92 27.87
CA GLU A 252 -23.61 39.88 27.00
C GLU A 252 -25.01 39.34 26.68
N LEU A 253 -25.13 38.03 26.38
CA LEU A 253 -26.43 37.39 26.16
C LEU A 253 -27.32 37.45 27.39
N HIS A 254 -26.76 37.26 28.58
CA HIS A 254 -27.50 37.32 29.86
C HIS A 254 -27.95 38.75 30.21
N SER A 255 -27.16 39.76 29.90
CA SER A 255 -27.52 41.15 30.07
C SER A 255 -28.63 41.56 29.12
N ASN A 256 -28.60 41.17 27.87
CA ASN A 256 -29.63 41.45 26.86
C ASN A 256 -30.96 40.77 27.16
N LEU A 257 -30.97 39.54 27.73
CA LEU A 257 -32.19 38.87 28.17
C LEU A 257 -32.87 39.50 29.38
N LYS A 258 -32.11 40.22 30.22
CA LYS A 258 -32.70 40.98 31.32
C LYS A 258 -33.46 42.24 30.85
N PHE A 259 -33.14 42.80 29.70
CA PHE A 259 -33.85 43.93 29.11
C PHE A 259 -35.20 43.56 28.45
N ILE A 260 -35.38 42.30 28.04
CA ILE A 260 -36.61 41.81 27.39
C ILE A 260 -37.71 41.46 28.41
N LYS A 261 -37.38 41.33 29.70
CA LYS A 261 -38.34 41.00 30.77
C LYS A 261 -38.87 42.22 31.54
N ARG A 262 -38.68 43.43 31.05
CA ARG A 262 -39.32 44.67 31.52
C ARG A 262 -40.27 45.16 30.41
#